data_68c069de6f284c11179f5423e7372c61
#
_entry.id   68c069de6f284c11179f5423e7372c61
#
_cell.length_a   1.000
_cell.length_b   1.000
_cell.length_c   1.000
_cell.angle_alpha   90.00
_cell.angle_beta   90.00
_cell.angle_gamma   90.00
#
_symmetry.space_group_name_H-M   'P 1'
#
loop_
_entity.id
_entity.type
_entity.pdbx_description
1 polymer ?
#
loop_
_entity_poly.entity_id
_entity_poly.type
_entity_poly.pdbx_seq_one_letter_code
_entity_poly.pdbx_strand_id
1 'polypeptide(L)'
;MMAMHKSPPGMAGMRKFHNQIKSFGLDRGRQTLNNSPRLQSRSQSPSPPFMAATELTHSRQTWRTPGIIVICGCMIAILSFGPRSSLGFFLTPMSQENGWGRDVFSLALAMQNLLWGMAQPFAGAIADRYGALRVLSGGAFMYCLGLILMANAHSPAMLELSAGALLGFGLSGCSFNIVLAAFGKLLPERWRSLAFGAGTAAGSFGQFLFSPLAVALKDAYGWQNALMIFAGLCLMMMPLAIALATPRNVATPGAVAPQSLKHALSEALGHRSYMLLVLGFFTCGFQLAFITVHLPAYLADKGLSASAGGWTIAIIGLFNIVGSLSAGWLGGRLPKRYILSVIYLIRALAVLAFIWFPVTPTSAIFFGAVMGLMWLSTVPPTNGLIAMMFGTRWLSMLAGFAFFSHQVGGFLGVWLGGLAYENTGSYDVVWWLSILFGVMSAVINLPIIEKPVARLAQAPA
;
A
#
# COMPACT_ATOMS: atom_id res chain seq x y z
N MET A 1 -26.40 34.69 -57.11
CA MET A 1 -25.59 35.90 -56.93
C MET A 1 -24.58 35.65 -55.83
N MET A 2 -23.34 35.56 -56.25
CA MET A 2 -22.04 35.62 -55.55
C MET A 2 -21.79 34.76 -54.31
N ALA A 3 -20.99 33.73 -54.55
CA ALA A 3 -20.23 32.94 -53.58
C ALA A 3 -19.08 33.78 -52.96
N MET A 4 -18.79 33.57 -51.69
CA MET A 4 -17.47 33.87 -51.12
C MET A 4 -16.94 32.67 -50.34
N HIS A 5 -15.93 32.04 -50.93
CA HIS A 5 -15.02 31.06 -50.33
C HIS A 5 -14.20 31.72 -49.23
N LYS A 6 -14.16 31.12 -48.05
CA LYS A 6 -13.10 31.35 -47.04
C LYS A 6 -12.32 30.07 -46.81
N SER A 7 -11.05 30.11 -47.14
CA SER A 7 -10.03 29.10 -46.92
C SER A 7 -9.65 28.97 -45.41
N PRO A 8 -9.22 27.81 -44.90
CA PRO A 8 -8.81 27.64 -43.52
C PRO A 8 -7.35 28.10 -43.27
N PRO A 9 -7.01 28.60 -42.07
CA PRO A 9 -5.64 28.98 -41.69
C PRO A 9 -4.91 27.76 -41.09
N GLY A 10 -3.81 27.33 -41.72
CA GLY A 10 -3.03 26.23 -41.19
C GLY A 10 -1.75 25.94 -41.95
N MET A 11 -0.86 26.94 -42.20
CA MET A 11 0.47 26.66 -42.72
C MET A 11 1.57 27.70 -42.36
N ALA A 12 1.51 28.27 -41.16
CA ALA A 12 2.55 29.20 -40.68
C ALA A 12 3.49 28.60 -39.60
N GLY A 13 3.21 27.42 -39.07
CA GLY A 13 3.97 26.78 -37.99
C GLY A 13 5.18 25.90 -38.40
N MET A 14 5.24 25.45 -39.66
CA MET A 14 6.26 24.48 -40.08
C MET A 14 7.56 25.04 -40.65
N ARG A 15 7.66 26.37 -40.86
CA ARG A 15 8.90 26.99 -41.39
C ARG A 15 9.89 27.51 -40.33
N LYS A 16 9.52 27.51 -39.03
CA LYS A 16 10.43 27.94 -37.95
C LYS A 16 11.32 26.84 -37.39
N PHE A 17 11.03 25.58 -37.66
CA PHE A 17 11.80 24.43 -37.11
C PHE A 17 12.98 24.00 -37.98
N HIS A 18 13.05 24.45 -39.23
CA HIS A 18 14.11 24.05 -40.16
C HIS A 18 15.35 24.98 -40.17
N ASN A 19 15.30 26.15 -39.56
CA ASN A 19 16.39 27.13 -39.54
C ASN A 19 17.26 27.10 -38.25
N GLN A 20 17.00 26.23 -37.30
CA GLN A 20 17.80 26.15 -36.06
C GLN A 20 18.88 25.02 -36.06
N ILE A 21 19.01 24.28 -37.17
CA ILE A 21 20.00 23.16 -37.28
C ILE A 21 21.24 23.55 -38.10
N LYS A 22 21.33 24.79 -38.61
CA LYS A 22 22.46 25.21 -39.48
C LYS A 22 23.45 26.20 -38.85
N SER A 23 23.49 26.39 -37.55
CA SER A 23 24.47 27.29 -36.90
C SER A 23 25.44 26.61 -35.94
N PHE A 24 25.92 25.43 -36.24
CA PHE A 24 27.16 24.91 -35.67
C PHE A 24 28.11 24.50 -36.78
N GLY A 25 28.80 25.51 -37.29
CA GLY A 25 29.81 25.38 -38.33
C GLY A 25 31.15 24.96 -37.73
N LEU A 26 31.71 23.96 -38.38
CA LEU A 26 33.09 23.53 -38.28
C LEU A 26 34.03 24.69 -38.69
N ASP A 27 35.02 24.99 -37.85
CA ASP A 27 36.21 25.68 -38.33
C ASP A 27 37.48 24.86 -37.99
N ARG A 28 38.20 24.52 -39.06
CA ARG A 28 39.52 23.90 -39.03
C ARG A 28 40.55 25.00 -39.19
N GLY A 29 41.43 25.14 -38.22
CA GLY A 29 42.61 25.98 -38.33
C GLY A 29 43.90 25.23 -37.99
N ARG A 30 44.69 24.91 -38.98
CA ARG A 30 46.11 24.48 -38.89
C ARG A 30 47.02 25.60 -38.44
N GLN A 31 47.97 25.32 -37.52
CA GLN A 31 49.31 25.93 -37.55
C GLN A 31 50.29 25.06 -36.72
N THR A 32 51.18 24.44 -37.37
CA THR A 32 52.66 24.51 -37.55
C THR A 32 53.52 24.60 -36.29
N LEU A 33 54.31 23.54 -36.07
CA LEU A 33 55.69 23.35 -35.68
C LEU A 33 56.47 24.53 -35.04
N ASN A 34 57.06 24.36 -33.82
CA ASN A 34 58.51 24.24 -33.72
C ASN A 34 59.01 24.03 -32.23
N ASN A 35 60.13 23.27 -32.15
CA ASN A 35 61.18 23.26 -31.14
C ASN A 35 61.03 22.64 -29.76
N SER A 36 61.68 21.48 -29.65
CA SER A 36 62.18 20.87 -28.41
C SER A 36 63.29 21.70 -27.75
N PRO A 37 63.65 21.47 -26.46
CA PRO A 37 64.66 20.42 -26.17
C PRO A 37 64.39 19.53 -24.94
N ARG A 38 65.02 18.39 -25.01
CA ARG A 38 65.28 17.32 -24.02
C ARG A 38 65.47 17.81 -22.60
N LEU A 39 64.98 16.98 -21.62
CA LEU A 39 65.79 16.44 -20.52
C LEU A 39 65.05 15.39 -19.69
N GLN A 40 65.70 14.26 -19.59
CA GLN A 40 65.75 13.29 -18.48
C GLN A 40 64.54 12.47 -18.04
N SER A 41 64.67 11.21 -18.37
CA SER A 41 64.07 10.02 -17.80
C SER A 41 64.08 9.97 -16.27
N ARG A 42 62.89 9.78 -15.71
CA ARG A 42 62.74 9.05 -14.44
C ARG A 42 61.65 8.01 -14.63
N SER A 43 62.10 6.77 -14.58
CA SER A 43 61.25 5.60 -14.52
C SER A 43 60.35 5.66 -13.29
N GLN A 44 59.04 5.89 -13.50
CA GLN A 44 57.99 5.58 -12.53
C GLN A 44 57.25 4.34 -13.03
N SER A 45 57.35 3.29 -12.23
CA SER A 45 56.55 2.09 -12.36
C SER A 45 55.07 2.43 -12.38
N PRO A 46 54.22 1.84 -13.24
CA PRO A 46 52.80 2.07 -13.23
C PRO A 46 52.21 1.43 -11.96
N SER A 47 51.66 2.26 -11.08
CA SER A 47 50.72 1.81 -10.04
C SER A 47 49.50 1.14 -10.70
N PRO A 48 49.00 0.02 -10.16
CA PRO A 48 47.86 -0.66 -10.75
C PRO A 48 46.61 0.24 -10.69
N PRO A 49 45.76 0.19 -11.74
CA PRO A 49 44.66 1.09 -11.84
C PRO A 49 43.61 0.83 -10.74
N PHE A 50 43.31 1.88 -10.01
CA PHE A 50 42.23 1.93 -8.98
C PHE A 50 40.78 1.70 -9.54
N MET A 51 40.70 1.17 -10.75
CA MET A 51 39.42 0.90 -11.45
C MET A 51 38.80 -0.47 -11.13
N ALA A 52 39.52 -1.40 -10.49
CA ALA A 52 38.99 -2.76 -10.29
C ALA A 52 38.00 -2.91 -9.12
N ALA A 53 37.93 -1.94 -8.21
CA ALA A 53 37.03 -2.05 -7.05
C ALA A 53 35.59 -1.57 -7.33
N THR A 54 35.40 -0.71 -8.33
CA THR A 54 34.07 -0.19 -8.68
C THR A 54 33.28 -1.12 -9.61
N GLU A 55 33.96 -1.90 -10.44
CA GLU A 55 33.30 -2.87 -11.33
C GLU A 55 32.86 -4.16 -10.63
N LEU A 56 33.52 -4.56 -9.55
CA LEU A 56 33.15 -5.79 -8.81
C LEU A 56 31.88 -5.63 -7.95
N THR A 57 31.45 -4.40 -7.65
CA THR A 57 30.20 -4.15 -6.93
C THR A 57 28.97 -4.11 -7.83
N HIS A 58 29.12 -3.83 -9.13
CA HIS A 58 27.99 -3.81 -10.10
C HIS A 58 27.62 -5.19 -10.62
N SER A 59 28.49 -6.19 -10.56
CA SER A 59 28.27 -7.52 -11.13
C SER A 59 27.38 -8.45 -10.27
N ARG A 60 27.04 -8.10 -9.02
CA ARG A 60 26.35 -9.04 -8.11
C ARG A 60 24.82 -8.95 -8.06
N GLN A 61 24.14 -8.11 -8.88
CA GLN A 61 22.67 -7.95 -8.78
C GLN A 61 21.92 -8.01 -10.11
N THR A 62 22.45 -8.69 -11.12
CA THR A 62 21.80 -8.82 -12.44
C THR A 62 20.44 -9.51 -12.41
N TRP A 63 20.12 -10.32 -11.39
CA TRP A 63 18.85 -11.02 -11.28
C TRP A 63 17.70 -10.15 -10.70
N ARG A 64 18.02 -9.05 -9.98
CA ARG A 64 17.00 -8.17 -9.36
C ARG A 64 16.45 -7.14 -10.35
N THR A 65 15.78 -7.62 -11.39
CA THR A 65 15.10 -6.75 -12.36
C THR A 65 13.86 -6.09 -11.71
N PRO A 66 13.39 -4.93 -12.22
CA PRO A 66 12.14 -4.32 -11.76
C PRO A 66 10.95 -5.29 -11.75
N GLY A 67 10.86 -6.17 -12.75
CA GLY A 67 9.81 -7.18 -12.83
C GLY A 67 9.87 -8.17 -11.66
N ILE A 68 11.06 -8.70 -11.33
CA ILE A 68 11.25 -9.63 -10.20
C ILE A 68 10.92 -8.96 -8.89
N ILE A 69 11.31 -7.69 -8.68
CA ILE A 69 10.99 -6.92 -7.48
C ILE A 69 9.46 -6.80 -7.32
N VAL A 70 8.74 -6.46 -8.40
CA VAL A 70 7.27 -6.33 -8.36
C VAL A 70 6.61 -7.68 -8.11
N ILE A 71 7.01 -8.75 -8.81
CA ILE A 71 6.45 -10.08 -8.63
C ILE A 71 6.65 -10.57 -7.20
N CYS A 72 7.88 -10.51 -6.66
CA CYS A 72 8.15 -10.93 -5.29
C CYS A 72 7.38 -10.10 -4.27
N GLY A 73 7.27 -8.78 -4.47
CA GLY A 73 6.48 -7.92 -3.59
C GLY A 73 4.99 -8.22 -3.66
N CYS A 74 4.44 -8.48 -4.83
CA CYS A 74 3.05 -8.91 -5.01
C CYS A 74 2.80 -10.27 -4.32
N MET A 75 3.71 -11.23 -4.45
CA MET A 75 3.60 -12.52 -3.75
C MET A 75 3.63 -12.34 -2.22
N ILE A 76 4.49 -11.46 -1.68
CA ILE A 76 4.47 -11.13 -0.24
C ILE A 76 3.12 -10.51 0.16
N ALA A 77 2.56 -9.60 -0.65
CA ALA A 77 1.25 -9.01 -0.38
C ALA A 77 0.12 -10.06 -0.38
N ILE A 78 0.13 -11.02 -1.32
CA ILE A 78 -0.80 -12.15 -1.37
C ILE A 78 -0.71 -12.98 -0.09
N LEU A 79 0.52 -13.38 0.30
CA LEU A 79 0.77 -14.24 1.45
C LEU A 79 0.52 -13.52 2.80
N SER A 80 0.67 -12.21 2.84
CA SER A 80 0.39 -11.41 4.04
C SER A 80 -1.12 -11.22 4.27
N PHE A 81 -1.86 -10.85 3.22
CA PHE A 81 -3.29 -10.56 3.33
C PHE A 81 -4.19 -11.79 3.26
N GLY A 82 -3.78 -12.80 2.48
CA GLY A 82 -4.59 -13.99 2.23
C GLY A 82 -4.98 -14.74 3.51
N PRO A 83 -4.04 -15.30 4.27
CA PRO A 83 -4.33 -16.02 5.50
C PRO A 83 -5.12 -15.18 6.51
N ARG A 84 -4.72 -13.90 6.69
CA ARG A 84 -5.42 -12.99 7.61
C ARG A 84 -6.90 -12.82 7.27
N SER A 85 -7.23 -12.63 6.01
CA SER A 85 -8.63 -12.44 5.59
C SER A 85 -9.49 -13.69 5.78
N SER A 86 -8.86 -14.83 5.94
CA SER A 86 -9.51 -16.14 6.07
C SER A 86 -9.65 -16.60 7.52
N LEU A 87 -9.10 -15.87 8.50
CA LEU A 87 -9.13 -16.28 9.91
C LEU A 87 -10.56 -16.43 10.43
N GLY A 88 -11.51 -15.66 9.93
CA GLY A 88 -12.92 -15.76 10.32
C GLY A 88 -13.56 -17.14 10.08
N PHE A 89 -13.05 -17.92 9.10
CA PHE A 89 -13.55 -19.28 8.86
C PHE A 89 -13.17 -20.29 9.95
N PHE A 90 -12.21 -19.96 10.79
CA PHE A 90 -11.76 -20.78 11.92
C PHE A 90 -12.46 -20.44 13.23
N LEU A 91 -13.23 -19.33 13.30
CA LEU A 91 -13.94 -18.90 14.50
C LEU A 91 -14.84 -20.01 15.06
N THR A 92 -15.76 -20.50 14.25
CA THR A 92 -16.76 -21.47 14.70
C THR A 92 -16.13 -22.80 15.15
N PRO A 93 -15.24 -23.47 14.36
CA PRO A 93 -14.64 -24.72 14.79
C PRO A 93 -13.77 -24.56 16.05
N MET A 94 -12.99 -23.49 16.16
CA MET A 94 -12.19 -23.23 17.35
C MET A 94 -13.03 -22.97 18.60
N SER A 95 -14.09 -22.18 18.47
CA SER A 95 -14.99 -21.88 19.58
C SER A 95 -15.74 -23.12 20.06
N GLN A 96 -16.20 -23.95 19.13
CA GLN A 96 -16.92 -25.19 19.46
C GLN A 96 -16.02 -26.23 20.16
N GLU A 97 -14.82 -26.46 19.61
CA GLU A 97 -13.89 -27.46 20.14
C GLU A 97 -13.36 -27.09 21.53
N ASN A 98 -13.10 -25.80 21.79
CA ASN A 98 -12.57 -25.33 23.05
C ASN A 98 -13.65 -24.89 24.06
N GLY A 99 -14.93 -24.84 23.66
CA GLY A 99 -16.01 -24.36 24.51
C GLY A 99 -15.97 -22.86 24.80
N TRP A 100 -15.37 -22.07 23.89
CA TRP A 100 -15.25 -20.62 24.05
C TRP A 100 -16.42 -19.88 23.45
N GLY A 101 -16.77 -18.72 24.02
CA GLY A 101 -17.64 -17.74 23.38
C GLY A 101 -17.01 -17.12 22.14
N ARG A 102 -17.85 -16.62 21.23
CA ARG A 102 -17.38 -15.91 20.02
C ARG A 102 -16.65 -14.60 20.35
N ASP A 103 -16.92 -14.02 21.52
CA ASP A 103 -16.28 -12.83 22.07
C ASP A 103 -14.76 -13.00 22.23
N VAL A 104 -14.30 -14.18 22.70
CA VAL A 104 -12.88 -14.51 22.85
C VAL A 104 -12.13 -14.38 21.52
N PHE A 105 -12.67 -15.00 20.47
CA PHE A 105 -12.05 -14.91 19.13
C PHE A 105 -12.13 -13.50 18.56
N SER A 106 -13.26 -12.83 18.72
CA SER A 106 -13.47 -11.45 18.23
C SER A 106 -12.53 -10.46 18.92
N LEU A 107 -12.31 -10.62 20.24
CA LEU A 107 -11.35 -9.79 20.98
C LEU A 107 -9.92 -9.98 20.45
N ALA A 108 -9.50 -11.23 20.22
CA ALA A 108 -8.18 -11.51 19.67
C ALA A 108 -7.97 -10.82 18.29
N LEU A 109 -8.97 -10.88 17.40
CA LEU A 109 -8.88 -10.21 16.10
C LEU A 109 -8.97 -8.67 16.20
N ALA A 110 -9.73 -8.13 17.14
CA ALA A 110 -9.75 -6.69 17.40
C ALA A 110 -8.37 -6.21 17.89
N MET A 111 -7.77 -6.92 18.84
CA MET A 111 -6.39 -6.68 19.30
C MET A 111 -5.40 -6.76 18.15
N GLN A 112 -5.51 -7.77 17.26
CA GLN A 112 -4.67 -7.91 16.09
C GLN A 112 -4.68 -6.64 15.21
N ASN A 113 -5.86 -6.10 14.90
CA ASN A 113 -6.00 -4.90 14.08
C ASN A 113 -5.37 -3.67 14.75
N LEU A 114 -5.64 -3.48 16.04
CA LEU A 114 -5.11 -2.34 16.78
C LEU A 114 -3.58 -2.41 16.88
N LEU A 115 -3.02 -3.57 17.27
CA LEU A 115 -1.58 -3.77 17.41
C LEU A 115 -0.87 -3.68 16.06
N TRP A 116 -1.48 -4.19 14.99
CA TRP A 116 -0.98 -3.99 13.64
C TRP A 116 -0.87 -2.51 13.30
N GLY A 117 -1.93 -1.74 13.55
CA GLY A 117 -1.93 -0.29 13.31
C GLY A 117 -0.88 0.45 14.13
N MET A 118 -0.83 0.17 15.43
CA MET A 118 0.13 0.82 16.36
C MET A 118 1.58 0.48 16.03
N ALA A 119 1.88 -0.76 15.67
CA ALA A 119 3.24 -1.19 15.36
C ALA A 119 3.72 -0.77 13.95
N GLN A 120 2.80 -0.45 13.03
CA GLN A 120 3.13 -0.15 11.64
C GLN A 120 4.12 1.01 11.46
N PRO A 121 4.00 2.17 12.14
CA PRO A 121 4.98 3.25 12.02
C PRO A 121 6.38 2.83 12.48
N PHE A 122 6.48 2.03 13.54
CA PHE A 122 7.75 1.55 14.08
C PHE A 122 8.40 0.53 13.15
N ALA A 123 7.63 -0.46 12.67
CA ALA A 123 8.09 -1.41 11.66
C ALA A 123 8.57 -0.66 10.40
N GLY A 124 7.83 0.36 9.96
CA GLY A 124 8.20 1.24 8.87
C GLY A 124 9.51 1.97 9.12
N ALA A 125 9.69 2.58 10.29
CA ALA A 125 10.93 3.28 10.66
C ALA A 125 12.15 2.34 10.68
N ILE A 126 11.97 1.12 11.19
CA ILE A 126 13.02 0.09 11.20
C ILE A 126 13.36 -0.32 9.76
N ALA A 127 12.34 -0.53 8.89
CA ALA A 127 12.55 -0.85 7.49
C ALA A 127 13.26 0.27 6.72
N ASP A 128 12.92 1.53 7.00
CA ASP A 128 13.53 2.70 6.37
C ASP A 128 14.98 2.88 6.79
N ARG A 129 15.32 2.55 8.05
CA ARG A 129 16.69 2.70 8.60
C ARG A 129 17.58 1.51 8.30
N TYR A 130 17.06 0.29 8.48
CA TYR A 130 17.86 -0.94 8.46
C TYR A 130 17.63 -1.81 7.24
N GLY A 131 16.70 -1.41 6.35
CA GLY A 131 16.32 -2.11 5.12
C GLY A 131 15.07 -2.99 5.28
N ALA A 132 14.31 -3.09 4.19
CA ALA A 132 13.02 -3.80 4.16
C ALA A 132 13.17 -5.31 4.41
N LEU A 133 14.25 -5.94 3.92
CA LEU A 133 14.48 -7.39 4.06
C LEU A 133 14.34 -7.88 5.51
N ARG A 134 14.97 -7.19 6.46
CA ARG A 134 14.97 -7.62 7.88
C ARG A 134 13.59 -7.54 8.50
N VAL A 135 12.85 -6.49 8.19
CA VAL A 135 11.52 -6.26 8.75
C VAL A 135 10.51 -7.22 8.13
N LEU A 136 10.56 -7.43 6.81
CA LEU A 136 9.72 -8.40 6.12
C LEU A 136 9.97 -9.82 6.64
N SER A 137 11.25 -10.23 6.79
CA SER A 137 11.60 -11.56 7.30
C SER A 137 11.21 -11.74 8.77
N GLY A 138 11.46 -10.74 9.63
CA GLY A 138 11.05 -10.77 11.04
C GLY A 138 9.53 -10.81 11.19
N GLY A 139 8.81 -10.00 10.40
CA GLY A 139 7.35 -10.01 10.36
C GLY A 139 6.78 -11.36 9.89
N ALA A 140 7.36 -11.94 8.83
CA ALA A 140 6.97 -13.25 8.33
C ALA A 140 7.19 -14.37 9.36
N PHE A 141 8.32 -14.33 10.09
CA PHE A 141 8.61 -15.25 11.16
C PHE A 141 7.60 -15.12 12.31
N MET A 142 7.33 -13.89 12.79
CA MET A 142 6.33 -13.64 13.83
C MET A 142 4.93 -14.09 13.39
N TYR A 143 4.57 -13.86 12.14
CA TYR A 143 3.30 -14.28 11.57
C TYR A 143 3.19 -15.82 11.55
N CYS A 144 4.22 -16.50 11.05
CA CYS A 144 4.30 -17.96 11.06
C CYS A 144 4.17 -18.53 12.49
N LEU A 145 4.94 -17.98 13.43
CA LEU A 145 4.88 -18.38 14.84
C LEU A 145 3.50 -18.14 15.45
N GLY A 146 2.88 -17.01 15.16
CA GLY A 146 1.53 -16.67 15.59
C GLY A 146 0.49 -17.69 15.09
N LEU A 147 0.56 -18.11 13.81
CA LEU A 147 -0.34 -19.13 13.25
C LEU A 147 -0.10 -20.51 13.87
N ILE A 148 1.15 -20.90 14.11
CA ILE A 148 1.48 -22.18 14.79
C ILE A 148 0.92 -22.19 16.21
N LEU A 149 1.14 -21.12 16.98
CA LEU A 149 0.61 -21.03 18.35
C LEU A 149 -0.92 -20.93 18.36
N MET A 150 -1.53 -20.25 17.38
CA MET A 150 -2.98 -20.22 17.23
C MET A 150 -3.57 -21.61 16.95
N ALA A 151 -2.90 -22.42 16.12
CA ALA A 151 -3.31 -23.79 15.82
C ALA A 151 -3.28 -24.71 17.06
N ASN A 152 -2.46 -24.37 18.06
CA ASN A 152 -2.29 -25.11 19.31
C ASN A 152 -2.85 -24.35 20.54
N ALA A 153 -3.73 -23.36 20.32
CA ALA A 153 -4.28 -22.57 21.41
C ALA A 153 -5.35 -23.36 22.17
N HIS A 154 -5.11 -23.61 23.46
CA HIS A 154 -6.02 -24.28 24.39
C HIS A 154 -6.54 -23.37 25.49
N SER A 155 -6.22 -22.07 25.43
CA SER A 155 -6.74 -21.07 26.36
C SER A 155 -7.02 -19.74 25.65
N PRO A 156 -7.99 -18.93 26.14
CA PRO A 156 -8.24 -17.59 25.60
C PRO A 156 -6.99 -16.71 25.58
N ALA A 157 -6.20 -16.70 26.66
CA ALA A 157 -4.97 -15.92 26.75
C ALA A 157 -3.94 -16.33 25.68
N MET A 158 -3.83 -17.62 25.37
CA MET A 158 -2.94 -18.11 24.31
C MET A 158 -3.44 -17.67 22.93
N LEU A 159 -4.75 -17.63 22.70
CA LEU A 159 -5.34 -17.13 21.46
C LEU A 159 -5.11 -15.61 21.31
N GLU A 160 -5.29 -14.84 22.36
CA GLU A 160 -5.02 -13.39 22.37
C GLU A 160 -3.53 -13.09 22.10
N LEU A 161 -2.62 -13.84 22.72
CA LEU A 161 -1.19 -13.70 22.48
C LEU A 161 -0.82 -14.10 21.05
N SER A 162 -1.34 -15.22 20.54
CA SER A 162 -1.00 -15.73 19.20
C SER A 162 -1.70 -14.97 18.09
N ALA A 163 -3.04 -15.01 18.02
CA ALA A 163 -3.84 -14.39 16.99
C ALA A 163 -3.93 -12.86 17.17
N GLY A 164 -3.90 -12.38 18.40
CA GLY A 164 -3.92 -10.94 18.71
C GLY A 164 -2.54 -10.30 18.56
N ALA A 165 -1.63 -10.60 19.47
CA ALA A 165 -0.36 -9.89 19.57
C ALA A 165 0.65 -10.32 18.49
N LEU A 166 1.00 -11.60 18.41
CA LEU A 166 2.04 -12.06 17.48
C LEU A 166 1.65 -11.84 16.01
N LEU A 167 0.41 -12.17 15.64
CA LEU A 167 -0.09 -11.89 14.29
C LEU A 167 -0.17 -10.39 14.03
N GLY A 168 -0.61 -9.56 14.99
CA GLY A 168 -0.66 -8.11 14.85
C GLY A 168 0.71 -7.49 14.57
N PHE A 169 1.71 -7.84 15.38
CA PHE A 169 3.10 -7.40 15.16
C PHE A 169 3.71 -8.02 13.89
N GLY A 170 3.44 -9.29 13.61
CA GLY A 170 3.87 -9.97 12.38
C GLY A 170 3.35 -9.26 11.12
N LEU A 171 2.06 -8.92 11.10
CA LEU A 171 1.42 -8.18 10.02
C LEU A 171 2.03 -6.79 9.81
N SER A 172 2.42 -6.08 10.88
CA SER A 172 3.08 -4.78 10.74
C SER A 172 4.43 -4.90 10.02
N GLY A 173 5.17 -5.99 10.27
CA GLY A 173 6.45 -6.26 9.65
C GLY A 173 6.36 -6.72 8.19
N CYS A 174 5.37 -7.55 7.84
CA CYS A 174 5.16 -8.06 6.48
C CYS A 174 4.03 -7.37 5.72
N SER A 175 3.62 -6.17 6.14
CA SER A 175 2.53 -5.43 5.53
C SER A 175 2.83 -4.97 4.10
N PHE A 176 1.77 -4.79 3.33
CA PHE A 176 1.88 -4.21 1.99
C PHE A 176 2.52 -2.79 2.02
N ASN A 177 2.38 -2.03 3.11
CA ASN A 177 3.03 -0.72 3.25
C ASN A 177 4.56 -0.81 3.17
N ILE A 178 5.16 -1.84 3.79
CA ILE A 178 6.61 -2.09 3.69
C ILE A 178 7.00 -2.46 2.27
N VAL A 179 6.18 -3.30 1.61
CA VAL A 179 6.38 -3.69 0.20
C VAL A 179 6.28 -2.47 -0.71
N LEU A 180 5.24 -1.64 -0.57
CA LEU A 180 5.07 -0.44 -1.40
C LEU A 180 6.21 0.57 -1.18
N ALA A 181 6.67 0.75 0.06
CA ALA A 181 7.81 1.59 0.34
C ALA A 181 9.11 1.04 -0.27
N ALA A 182 9.30 -0.29 -0.29
CA ALA A 182 10.41 -0.91 -1.02
C ALA A 182 10.30 -0.65 -2.53
N PHE A 183 9.10 -0.76 -3.13
CA PHE A 183 8.87 -0.38 -4.53
C PHE A 183 9.24 1.09 -4.78
N GLY A 184 8.82 2.00 -3.88
CA GLY A 184 9.17 3.43 -3.97
C GLY A 184 10.68 3.70 -3.99
N LYS A 185 11.49 2.85 -3.30
CA LYS A 185 12.95 2.97 -3.22
C LYS A 185 13.71 2.27 -4.35
N LEU A 186 13.18 1.15 -4.84
CA LEU A 186 13.88 0.25 -5.76
C LEU A 186 13.49 0.47 -7.22
N LEU A 187 12.29 0.99 -7.48
CA LEU A 187 11.77 1.13 -8.84
C LEU A 187 11.96 2.55 -9.40
N PRO A 188 12.21 2.69 -10.72
CA PRO A 188 12.19 3.97 -11.39
C PRO A 188 10.86 4.70 -11.20
N GLU A 189 10.88 6.03 -11.17
CA GLU A 189 9.70 6.85 -10.87
C GLU A 189 8.50 6.54 -11.76
N ARG A 190 8.74 6.33 -13.05
CA ARG A 190 7.69 5.98 -14.04
C ARG A 190 6.91 4.71 -13.70
N TRP A 191 7.49 3.78 -12.95
CA TRP A 191 6.86 2.49 -12.58
C TRP A 191 6.23 2.50 -11.19
N ARG A 192 6.59 3.45 -10.31
CA ARG A 192 6.19 3.46 -8.87
C ARG A 192 4.68 3.44 -8.68
N SER A 193 3.96 4.33 -9.38
CA SER A 193 2.51 4.45 -9.21
C SER A 193 1.78 3.16 -9.61
N LEU A 194 2.18 2.55 -10.74
CA LEU A 194 1.63 1.27 -11.18
C LEU A 194 1.98 0.13 -10.22
N ALA A 195 3.23 0.10 -9.73
CA ALA A 195 3.68 -0.91 -8.77
C ALA A 195 2.94 -0.80 -7.43
N PHE A 196 2.61 0.42 -6.97
CA PHE A 196 1.77 0.63 -5.80
C PHE A 196 0.37 0.03 -6.01
N GLY A 197 -0.22 0.25 -7.19
CA GLY A 197 -1.48 -0.36 -7.58
C GLY A 197 -1.41 -1.88 -7.62
N ALA A 198 -0.37 -2.42 -8.26
CA ALA A 198 -0.16 -3.87 -8.38
C ALA A 198 0.03 -4.55 -7.01
N GLY A 199 0.82 -3.95 -6.11
CA GLY A 199 1.02 -4.48 -4.75
C GLY A 199 -0.27 -4.48 -3.93
N THR A 200 -1.10 -3.45 -4.07
CA THR A 200 -2.41 -3.36 -3.40
C THR A 200 -3.40 -4.37 -3.98
N ALA A 201 -3.46 -4.49 -5.31
CA ALA A 201 -4.32 -5.46 -6.00
C ALA A 201 -3.92 -6.90 -5.66
N ALA A 202 -2.62 -7.17 -5.53
CA ALA A 202 -2.11 -8.48 -5.13
C ALA A 202 -2.58 -8.88 -3.72
N GLY A 203 -2.61 -7.93 -2.76
CA GLY A 203 -3.21 -8.18 -1.44
C GLY A 203 -4.68 -8.60 -1.54
N SER A 204 -5.46 -7.92 -2.38
CA SER A 204 -6.88 -8.24 -2.62
C SER A 204 -7.06 -9.59 -3.31
N PHE A 205 -6.18 -9.92 -4.25
CA PHE A 205 -6.16 -11.23 -4.87
C PHE A 205 -5.83 -12.33 -3.84
N GLY A 206 -4.95 -12.03 -2.88
CA GLY A 206 -4.68 -12.92 -1.74
C GLY A 206 -5.95 -13.20 -0.94
N GLN A 207 -6.74 -12.19 -0.60
CA GLN A 207 -8.03 -12.38 0.09
C GLN A 207 -8.97 -13.28 -0.71
N PHE A 208 -9.11 -13.03 -2.00
CA PHE A 208 -9.94 -13.84 -2.90
C PHE A 208 -9.48 -15.31 -2.96
N LEU A 209 -8.19 -15.55 -3.10
CA LEU A 209 -7.61 -16.88 -3.25
C LEU A 209 -7.70 -17.69 -1.94
N PHE A 210 -7.34 -17.07 -0.81
CA PHE A 210 -7.24 -17.78 0.47
C PHE A 210 -8.59 -18.09 1.11
N SER A 211 -9.66 -17.37 0.78
CA SER A 211 -10.99 -17.65 1.32
C SER A 211 -11.49 -19.06 0.96
N PRO A 212 -11.58 -19.46 -0.32
CA PRO A 212 -11.97 -20.83 -0.68
C PRO A 212 -10.90 -21.86 -0.27
N LEU A 213 -9.60 -21.48 -0.31
CA LEU A 213 -8.51 -22.35 0.14
C LEU A 213 -8.62 -22.68 1.63
N ALA A 214 -8.99 -21.72 2.48
CA ALA A 214 -9.19 -21.93 3.91
C ALA A 214 -10.33 -22.92 4.19
N VAL A 215 -11.45 -22.78 3.47
CA VAL A 215 -12.57 -23.70 3.59
C VAL A 215 -12.15 -25.11 3.16
N ALA A 216 -11.53 -25.24 1.98
CA ALA A 216 -11.11 -26.54 1.45
C ALA A 216 -10.09 -27.23 2.37
N LEU A 217 -9.09 -26.50 2.88
CA LEU A 217 -8.09 -27.05 3.80
C LEU A 217 -8.70 -27.42 5.15
N LYS A 218 -9.59 -26.58 5.69
CA LYS A 218 -10.30 -26.83 6.93
C LYS A 218 -11.16 -28.09 6.84
N ASP A 219 -11.89 -28.26 5.73
CA ASP A 219 -12.78 -29.39 5.54
C ASP A 219 -12.02 -30.69 5.24
N ALA A 220 -10.85 -30.61 4.58
CA ALA A 220 -10.02 -31.78 4.26
C ALA A 220 -9.11 -32.22 5.42
N TYR A 221 -8.54 -31.30 6.19
CA TYR A 221 -7.47 -31.58 7.15
C TYR A 221 -7.75 -31.10 8.57
N GLY A 222 -8.88 -30.45 8.81
CA GLY A 222 -9.19 -29.78 10.07
C GLY A 222 -8.56 -28.39 10.18
N TRP A 223 -9.08 -27.60 11.12
CA TRP A 223 -8.70 -26.18 11.26
C TRP A 223 -7.24 -26.01 11.75
N GLN A 224 -6.73 -26.89 12.62
CA GLN A 224 -5.36 -26.86 13.12
C GLN A 224 -4.35 -27.03 11.97
N ASN A 225 -4.52 -28.09 11.17
CA ASN A 225 -3.63 -28.35 10.04
C ASN A 225 -3.73 -27.28 8.95
N ALA A 226 -4.91 -26.72 8.73
CA ALA A 226 -5.08 -25.58 7.80
C ALA A 226 -4.27 -24.35 8.24
N LEU A 227 -4.26 -24.02 9.54
CA LEU A 227 -3.42 -22.97 10.09
C LEU A 227 -1.93 -23.28 10.00
N MET A 228 -1.52 -24.54 10.21
CA MET A 228 -0.13 -24.98 10.05
C MET A 228 0.35 -24.85 8.59
N ILE A 229 -0.52 -25.20 7.62
CA ILE A 229 -0.23 -25.01 6.19
C ILE A 229 -0.09 -23.51 5.89
N PHE A 230 -0.96 -22.66 6.42
CA PHE A 230 -0.84 -21.20 6.26
C PHE A 230 0.45 -20.67 6.89
N ALA A 231 0.87 -21.18 8.03
CA ALA A 231 2.15 -20.83 8.64
C ALA A 231 3.34 -21.14 7.71
N GLY A 232 3.34 -22.33 7.10
CA GLY A 232 4.35 -22.72 6.10
C GLY A 232 4.36 -21.80 4.86
N LEU A 233 3.16 -21.45 4.34
CA LEU A 233 3.04 -20.52 3.23
C LEU A 233 3.54 -19.10 3.60
N CYS A 234 3.24 -18.61 4.79
CA CYS A 234 3.74 -17.33 5.28
C CYS A 234 5.26 -17.29 5.40
N LEU A 235 5.89 -18.41 5.74
CA LEU A 235 7.35 -18.51 5.83
C LEU A 235 8.02 -18.27 4.46
N MET A 236 7.33 -18.57 3.35
CA MET A 236 7.82 -18.29 1.98
C MET A 236 8.03 -16.79 1.73
N MET A 237 7.45 -15.90 2.53
CA MET A 237 7.74 -14.47 2.44
C MET A 237 9.22 -14.13 2.73
N MET A 238 9.93 -14.95 3.52
CA MET A 238 11.34 -14.69 3.85
C MET A 238 12.27 -14.75 2.62
N PRO A 239 12.29 -15.83 1.82
CA PRO A 239 13.09 -15.85 0.59
C PRO A 239 12.64 -14.80 -0.43
N LEU A 240 11.34 -14.53 -0.57
CA LEU A 240 10.83 -13.48 -1.46
C LEU A 240 11.31 -12.09 -1.05
N ALA A 241 11.46 -11.83 0.26
CA ALA A 241 11.93 -10.55 0.78
C ALA A 241 13.38 -10.21 0.34
N ILE A 242 14.18 -11.19 -0.09
CA ILE A 242 15.55 -10.97 -0.62
C ILE A 242 15.49 -10.05 -1.85
N ALA A 243 14.48 -10.22 -2.72
CA ALA A 243 14.28 -9.36 -3.88
C ALA A 243 13.96 -7.91 -3.50
N LEU A 244 13.34 -7.69 -2.34
CA LEU A 244 12.97 -6.37 -1.80
C LEU A 244 14.02 -5.78 -0.85
N ALA A 245 15.23 -6.33 -0.78
CA ALA A 245 16.30 -5.78 0.05
C ALA A 245 16.61 -4.33 -0.39
N THR A 246 16.31 -3.36 0.46
CA THR A 246 16.64 -1.94 0.24
C THR A 246 17.99 -1.62 0.87
N PRO A 247 18.76 -0.66 0.30
CA PRO A 247 20.00 -0.19 0.91
C PRO A 247 19.75 0.34 2.32
N ARG A 248 20.73 0.14 3.21
CA ARG A 248 20.72 0.81 4.52
C ARG A 248 20.96 2.30 4.31
N ASN A 249 20.26 3.14 5.05
CA ASN A 249 20.56 4.57 5.10
C ASN A 249 21.83 4.81 5.92
N VAL A 250 22.99 4.46 5.36
CA VAL A 250 24.30 4.75 5.94
C VAL A 250 24.70 6.16 5.51
N ALA A 251 25.15 6.98 6.45
CA ALA A 251 25.71 8.30 6.14
C ALA A 251 26.98 8.12 5.31
N THR A 252 27.04 8.72 4.13
CA THR A 252 28.28 8.79 3.34
C THR A 252 29.16 9.87 3.96
N PRO A 253 30.44 9.60 4.27
CA PRO A 253 31.35 10.61 4.76
C PRO A 253 31.41 11.81 3.80
N GLY A 254 31.18 13.03 4.31
CA GLY A 254 31.15 14.26 3.50
C GLY A 254 29.80 14.63 2.85
N ALA A 255 28.78 13.78 2.93
CA ALA A 255 27.43 14.15 2.51
C ALA A 255 26.73 15.00 3.59
N VAL A 256 25.85 15.92 3.15
CA VAL A 256 24.96 16.66 4.06
C VAL A 256 24.29 15.67 5.01
N ALA A 257 24.29 15.96 6.32
CA ALA A 257 23.80 15.06 7.36
C ALA A 257 22.42 14.52 6.99
N PRO A 258 22.23 13.19 6.91
CA PRO A 258 20.99 12.63 6.46
C PRO A 258 19.87 12.94 7.47
N GLN A 259 18.69 13.32 6.97
CA GLN A 259 17.51 13.61 7.78
C GLN A 259 17.29 12.54 8.86
N SER A 260 17.25 12.95 10.14
CA SER A 260 16.97 12.04 11.25
C SER A 260 15.48 11.63 11.25
N LEU A 261 15.16 10.50 11.89
CA LEU A 261 13.79 10.01 12.07
C LEU A 261 12.93 11.08 12.78
N LYS A 262 13.44 11.67 13.85
CA LYS A 262 12.72 12.70 14.63
C LYS A 262 12.41 13.92 13.76
N HIS A 263 13.37 14.36 12.96
CA HIS A 263 13.16 15.51 12.06
C HIS A 263 12.16 15.18 10.93
N ALA A 264 12.21 13.96 10.34
CA ALA A 264 11.26 13.54 9.33
C ALA A 264 9.82 13.49 9.87
N LEU A 265 9.66 12.98 11.09
CA LEU A 265 8.35 12.92 11.73
C LEU A 265 7.83 14.32 12.08
N SER A 266 8.68 15.18 12.67
CA SER A 266 8.30 16.57 12.98
C SER A 266 7.94 17.36 11.72
N GLU A 267 8.72 17.21 10.63
CA GLU A 267 8.44 17.85 9.33
C GLU A 267 7.09 17.39 8.77
N ALA A 268 6.80 16.08 8.83
CA ALA A 268 5.56 15.53 8.31
C ALA A 268 4.34 15.93 9.16
N LEU A 269 4.42 15.81 10.49
CA LEU A 269 3.32 16.17 11.39
C LEU A 269 3.03 17.69 11.38
N GLY A 270 4.03 18.53 11.11
CA GLY A 270 3.88 19.96 10.87
C GLY A 270 3.33 20.31 9.46
N HIS A 271 3.31 19.36 8.53
CA HIS A 271 2.93 19.61 7.14
C HIS A 271 1.43 19.45 6.93
N ARG A 272 0.71 20.55 6.68
CA ARG A 272 -0.75 20.58 6.54
C ARG A 272 -1.28 19.53 5.54
N SER A 273 -0.67 19.39 4.37
CA SER A 273 -1.14 18.43 3.35
C SER A 273 -1.02 16.98 3.82
N TYR A 274 0.01 16.65 4.60
CA TYR A 274 0.15 15.31 5.16
C TYR A 274 -0.91 15.03 6.23
N MET A 275 -1.19 15.98 7.12
CA MET A 275 -2.23 15.82 8.14
C MET A 275 -3.62 15.65 7.52
N LEU A 276 -3.93 16.41 6.46
CA LEU A 276 -5.18 16.24 5.72
C LEU A 276 -5.27 14.84 5.07
N LEU A 277 -4.15 14.36 4.52
CA LEU A 277 -4.07 13.00 3.95
C LEU A 277 -4.30 11.92 5.02
N VAL A 278 -3.68 12.05 6.20
CA VAL A 278 -3.82 11.15 7.34
C VAL A 278 -5.26 11.12 7.84
N LEU A 279 -5.88 12.29 7.99
CA LEU A 279 -7.29 12.42 8.40
C LEU A 279 -8.24 11.81 7.35
N GLY A 280 -7.98 12.06 6.06
CA GLY A 280 -8.77 11.43 4.98
C GLY A 280 -8.68 9.91 5.01
N PHE A 281 -7.52 9.37 5.33
CA PHE A 281 -7.31 7.92 5.34
C PHE A 281 -8.00 7.21 6.53
N PHE A 282 -8.30 7.92 7.62
CA PHE A 282 -9.18 7.46 8.70
C PHE A 282 -10.54 6.97 8.17
N THR A 283 -11.17 7.76 7.29
CA THR A 283 -12.46 7.41 6.69
C THR A 283 -12.41 6.09 5.91
N CYS A 284 -11.31 5.84 5.23
CA CYS A 284 -11.12 4.56 4.54
C CYS A 284 -11.26 3.40 5.52
N GLY A 285 -10.54 3.44 6.64
CA GLY A 285 -10.62 2.40 7.67
C GLY A 285 -12.01 2.25 8.26
N PHE A 286 -12.64 3.35 8.62
CA PHE A 286 -14.00 3.37 9.19
C PHE A 286 -15.00 2.64 8.28
N GLN A 287 -15.06 3.04 7.01
CA GLN A 287 -16.02 2.45 6.06
C GLN A 287 -15.69 0.99 5.75
N LEU A 288 -14.40 0.66 5.53
CA LEU A 288 -14.00 -0.71 5.19
C LEU A 288 -14.32 -1.69 6.31
N ALA A 289 -13.94 -1.36 7.53
CA ALA A 289 -14.11 -2.26 8.66
C ALA A 289 -15.59 -2.41 9.02
N PHE A 290 -16.36 -1.32 9.03
CA PHE A 290 -17.80 -1.37 9.25
C PHE A 290 -18.49 -2.26 8.22
N ILE A 291 -18.28 -2.03 6.94
CA ILE A 291 -18.90 -2.80 5.87
C ILE A 291 -18.50 -4.28 5.94
N THR A 292 -17.21 -4.57 6.16
CA THR A 292 -16.73 -5.95 6.21
C THR A 292 -17.39 -6.75 7.34
N VAL A 293 -17.58 -6.12 8.51
CA VAL A 293 -18.12 -6.81 9.70
C VAL A 293 -19.63 -6.82 9.72
N HIS A 294 -20.28 -5.70 9.44
CA HIS A 294 -21.70 -5.53 9.69
C HIS A 294 -22.59 -5.67 8.45
N LEU A 295 -22.06 -5.54 7.23
CA LEU A 295 -22.89 -5.67 6.02
C LEU A 295 -23.58 -7.03 5.89
N PRO A 296 -22.94 -8.18 6.17
CA PRO A 296 -23.64 -9.47 6.10
C PRO A 296 -24.83 -9.55 7.06
N ALA A 297 -24.66 -9.07 8.29
CA ALA A 297 -25.75 -9.01 9.28
C ALA A 297 -26.84 -8.03 8.84
N TYR A 298 -26.50 -6.84 8.37
CA TYR A 298 -27.43 -5.86 7.84
C TYR A 298 -28.29 -6.42 6.70
N LEU A 299 -27.67 -7.17 5.77
CA LEU A 299 -28.41 -7.81 4.66
C LEU A 299 -29.37 -8.89 5.17
N ALA A 300 -28.95 -9.67 6.19
CA ALA A 300 -29.81 -10.66 6.82
C ALA A 300 -31.02 -10.01 7.53
N ASP A 301 -30.79 -8.90 8.26
CA ASP A 301 -31.85 -8.12 8.89
C ASP A 301 -32.87 -7.54 7.88
N LYS A 302 -32.40 -7.29 6.64
CA LYS A 302 -33.27 -6.89 5.50
C LYS A 302 -33.92 -8.08 4.79
N GLY A 303 -33.80 -9.31 5.32
CA GLY A 303 -34.41 -10.52 4.79
C GLY A 303 -33.68 -11.17 3.61
N LEU A 304 -32.43 -10.78 3.34
CA LEU A 304 -31.62 -11.42 2.31
C LEU A 304 -30.92 -12.67 2.86
N SER A 305 -30.66 -13.63 1.97
CA SER A 305 -29.95 -14.86 2.34
C SER A 305 -28.51 -14.59 2.75
N ALA A 306 -27.95 -15.45 3.61
CA ALA A 306 -26.55 -15.38 4.00
C ALA A 306 -25.58 -15.43 2.79
N SER A 307 -25.98 -16.17 1.73
CA SER A 307 -25.22 -16.23 0.48
C SER A 307 -25.14 -14.88 -0.24
N ALA A 308 -26.19 -14.05 -0.16
CA ALA A 308 -26.17 -12.70 -0.74
C ALA A 308 -25.10 -11.82 -0.05
N GLY A 309 -24.98 -11.92 1.28
CA GLY A 309 -23.91 -11.24 2.04
C GLY A 309 -22.52 -11.73 1.62
N GLY A 310 -22.33 -13.04 1.52
CA GLY A 310 -21.08 -13.65 1.08
C GLY A 310 -20.66 -13.21 -0.34
N TRP A 311 -21.61 -13.25 -1.29
CA TRP A 311 -21.34 -12.78 -2.66
C TRP A 311 -21.06 -11.29 -2.73
N THR A 312 -21.74 -10.45 -1.95
CA THR A 312 -21.47 -9.01 -1.92
C THR A 312 -20.02 -8.74 -1.48
N ILE A 313 -19.55 -9.39 -0.43
CA ILE A 313 -18.15 -9.25 0.03
C ILE A 313 -17.16 -9.81 -1.01
N ALA A 314 -17.48 -10.92 -1.66
CA ALA A 314 -16.64 -11.48 -2.73
C ALA A 314 -16.51 -10.52 -3.92
N ILE A 315 -17.60 -9.91 -4.34
CA ILE A 315 -17.65 -8.90 -5.41
C ILE A 315 -16.82 -7.66 -5.04
N ILE A 316 -16.90 -7.20 -3.79
CA ILE A 316 -16.01 -6.12 -3.29
C ILE A 316 -14.55 -6.52 -3.54
N GLY A 317 -14.15 -7.72 -3.17
CA GLY A 317 -12.77 -8.20 -3.37
C GLY A 317 -12.36 -8.25 -4.84
N LEU A 318 -13.22 -8.76 -5.71
CA LEU A 318 -12.96 -8.87 -7.14
C LEU A 318 -12.79 -7.49 -7.80
N PHE A 319 -13.73 -6.59 -7.59
CA PHE A 319 -13.68 -5.24 -8.16
C PHE A 319 -12.56 -4.38 -7.56
N ASN A 320 -12.13 -4.68 -6.33
CA ASN A 320 -10.98 -4.01 -5.73
C ASN A 320 -9.66 -4.24 -6.49
N ILE A 321 -9.49 -5.39 -7.14
CA ILE A 321 -8.34 -5.65 -8.02
C ILE A 321 -8.31 -4.61 -9.15
N VAL A 322 -9.43 -4.46 -9.84
CA VAL A 322 -9.57 -3.49 -10.95
C VAL A 322 -9.39 -2.06 -10.44
N GLY A 323 -10.06 -1.72 -9.34
CA GLY A 323 -10.00 -0.39 -8.73
C GLY A 323 -8.57 0.02 -8.32
N SER A 324 -7.86 -0.85 -7.62
CA SER A 324 -6.50 -0.59 -7.15
C SER A 324 -5.49 -0.42 -8.30
N LEU A 325 -5.59 -1.25 -9.34
CA LEU A 325 -4.77 -1.12 -10.55
C LEU A 325 -5.07 0.17 -11.29
N SER A 326 -6.36 0.50 -11.45
CA SER A 326 -6.80 1.74 -12.10
C SER A 326 -6.33 2.97 -11.33
N ALA A 327 -6.44 2.98 -10.00
CA ALA A 327 -5.96 4.08 -9.16
C ALA A 327 -4.42 4.22 -9.23
N GLY A 328 -3.69 3.11 -9.28
CA GLY A 328 -2.25 3.11 -9.50
C GLY A 328 -1.87 3.71 -10.85
N TRP A 329 -2.56 3.33 -11.93
CA TRP A 329 -2.34 3.85 -13.27
C TRP A 329 -2.70 5.34 -13.40
N LEU A 330 -3.86 5.74 -12.88
CA LEU A 330 -4.31 7.12 -12.85
C LEU A 330 -3.36 8.00 -12.02
N GLY A 331 -2.87 7.48 -10.88
CA GLY A 331 -1.93 8.19 -10.01
C GLY A 331 -0.59 8.54 -10.65
N GLY A 332 -0.23 7.88 -11.77
CA GLY A 332 0.91 8.24 -12.62
C GLY A 332 0.60 9.35 -13.62
N ARG A 333 -0.67 9.73 -13.82
CA ARG A 333 -1.12 10.66 -14.88
C ARG A 333 -1.90 11.88 -14.38
N LEU A 334 -2.63 11.71 -13.29
CA LEU A 334 -3.51 12.73 -12.73
C LEU A 334 -3.05 13.16 -11.34
N PRO A 335 -3.39 14.38 -10.91
CA PRO A 335 -3.14 14.82 -9.53
C PRO A 335 -3.85 13.88 -8.54
N LYS A 336 -3.09 13.32 -7.60
CA LYS A 336 -3.54 12.28 -6.67
C LYS A 336 -4.60 12.78 -5.69
N ARG A 337 -4.57 14.06 -5.34
CA ARG A 337 -5.59 14.72 -4.50
C ARG A 337 -6.99 14.62 -5.10
N TYR A 338 -7.13 14.81 -6.42
CA TYR A 338 -8.42 14.68 -7.09
C TYR A 338 -8.88 13.22 -7.18
N ILE A 339 -7.94 12.30 -7.40
CA ILE A 339 -8.24 10.85 -7.38
C ILE A 339 -8.81 10.48 -6.01
N LEU A 340 -8.17 10.88 -4.90
CA LEU A 340 -8.65 10.62 -3.54
C LEU A 340 -10.02 11.25 -3.30
N SER A 341 -10.19 12.53 -3.65
CA SER A 341 -11.47 13.24 -3.47
C SER A 341 -12.61 12.54 -4.21
N VAL A 342 -12.39 12.14 -5.46
CA VAL A 342 -13.39 11.43 -6.27
C VAL A 342 -13.72 10.06 -5.68
N ILE A 343 -12.71 9.30 -5.23
CA ILE A 343 -12.92 7.99 -4.60
C ILE A 343 -13.80 8.14 -3.35
N TYR A 344 -13.49 9.07 -2.45
CA TYR A 344 -14.28 9.25 -1.22
C TYR A 344 -15.69 9.76 -1.51
N LEU A 345 -15.86 10.64 -2.51
CA LEU A 345 -17.17 11.11 -2.93
C LEU A 345 -18.03 9.97 -3.51
N ILE A 346 -17.47 9.15 -4.41
CA ILE A 346 -18.18 8.00 -4.98
C ILE A 346 -18.58 7.02 -3.87
N ARG A 347 -17.71 6.77 -2.88
CA ARG A 347 -18.04 5.90 -1.74
C ARG A 347 -19.21 6.46 -0.91
N ALA A 348 -19.19 7.77 -0.63
CA ALA A 348 -20.29 8.43 0.08
C ALA A 348 -21.60 8.33 -0.68
N LEU A 349 -21.58 8.57 -2.00
CA LEU A 349 -22.76 8.45 -2.87
C LEU A 349 -23.23 7.01 -2.98
N ALA A 350 -22.33 6.02 -3.05
CA ALA A 350 -22.68 4.61 -3.08
C ALA A 350 -23.37 4.17 -1.79
N VAL A 351 -22.87 4.59 -0.63
CA VAL A 351 -23.50 4.34 0.67
C VAL A 351 -24.86 5.02 0.73
N LEU A 352 -24.95 6.30 0.35
CA LEU A 352 -26.23 7.03 0.33
C LEU A 352 -27.28 6.33 -0.56
N ALA A 353 -26.90 5.96 -1.78
CA ALA A 353 -27.79 5.24 -2.67
C ALA A 353 -28.22 3.89 -2.09
N PHE A 354 -27.29 3.15 -1.46
CA PHE A 354 -27.56 1.85 -0.90
C PHE A 354 -28.58 1.87 0.26
N ILE A 355 -28.52 2.89 1.13
CA ILE A 355 -29.48 3.01 2.24
C ILE A 355 -30.80 3.70 1.83
N TRP A 356 -30.79 4.46 0.72
CA TRP A 356 -31.96 5.19 0.25
C TRP A 356 -32.92 4.32 -0.57
N PHE A 357 -32.38 3.44 -1.41
CA PHE A 357 -33.18 2.55 -2.25
C PHE A 357 -33.46 1.19 -1.55
N PRO A 358 -34.51 0.45 -1.97
CA PRO A 358 -34.78 -0.87 -1.42
C PRO A 358 -33.55 -1.80 -1.52
N VAL A 359 -33.27 -2.47 -0.41
CA VAL A 359 -32.17 -3.45 -0.34
C VAL A 359 -32.64 -4.75 -0.96
N THR A 360 -32.09 -5.09 -2.12
CA THR A 360 -32.36 -6.30 -2.87
C THR A 360 -31.03 -7.04 -3.15
N PRO A 361 -31.04 -8.33 -3.54
CA PRO A 361 -29.80 -9.00 -3.94
C PRO A 361 -29.03 -8.26 -5.04
N THR A 362 -29.75 -7.68 -6.01
CA THR A 362 -29.16 -6.93 -7.12
C THR A 362 -28.52 -5.62 -6.63
N SER A 363 -29.24 -4.85 -5.76
CA SER A 363 -28.68 -3.60 -5.22
C SER A 363 -27.47 -3.86 -4.31
N ALA A 364 -27.46 -4.97 -3.55
CA ALA A 364 -26.32 -5.37 -2.74
C ALA A 364 -25.09 -5.73 -3.59
N ILE A 365 -25.27 -6.49 -4.67
CA ILE A 365 -24.18 -6.82 -5.62
C ILE A 365 -23.65 -5.56 -6.31
N PHE A 366 -24.55 -4.66 -6.76
CA PHE A 366 -24.15 -3.39 -7.39
C PHE A 366 -23.39 -2.51 -6.41
N PHE A 367 -23.87 -2.38 -5.16
CA PHE A 367 -23.15 -1.70 -4.08
C PHE A 367 -21.76 -2.32 -3.87
N GLY A 368 -21.69 -3.66 -3.80
CA GLY A 368 -20.43 -4.39 -3.68
C GLY A 368 -19.46 -4.10 -4.82
N ALA A 369 -19.93 -4.01 -6.06
CA ALA A 369 -19.10 -3.69 -7.22
C ALA A 369 -18.56 -2.26 -7.16
N VAL A 370 -19.41 -1.26 -6.89
CA VAL A 370 -19.00 0.15 -6.78
C VAL A 370 -18.04 0.35 -5.60
N MET A 371 -18.39 -0.18 -4.43
CA MET A 371 -17.51 -0.11 -3.25
C MET A 371 -16.19 -0.84 -3.49
N GLY A 372 -16.22 -1.98 -4.17
CA GLY A 372 -15.04 -2.75 -4.54
C GLY A 372 -14.09 -1.94 -5.42
N LEU A 373 -14.56 -1.29 -6.47
CA LEU A 373 -13.75 -0.40 -7.31
C LEU A 373 -13.06 0.71 -6.50
N MET A 374 -13.70 1.19 -5.44
CA MET A 374 -13.19 2.27 -4.58
C MET A 374 -12.48 1.73 -3.32
N TRP A 375 -12.48 0.41 -3.05
CA TRP A 375 -12.14 -0.20 -1.75
C TRP A 375 -10.77 0.20 -1.21
N LEU A 376 -9.69 -0.30 -1.80
CA LEU A 376 -8.31 0.07 -1.47
C LEU A 376 -7.68 0.98 -2.54
N SER A 377 -8.49 1.54 -3.43
CA SER A 377 -8.02 2.45 -4.49
C SER A 377 -7.43 3.75 -3.95
N THR A 378 -7.66 4.05 -2.66
CA THR A 378 -7.01 5.17 -1.95
C THR A 378 -5.54 4.91 -1.61
N VAL A 379 -5.11 3.64 -1.53
CA VAL A 379 -3.76 3.27 -1.07
C VAL A 379 -2.65 3.71 -2.05
N PRO A 380 -2.74 3.43 -3.37
CA PRO A 380 -1.71 3.83 -4.32
C PRO A 380 -1.49 5.36 -4.36
N PRO A 381 -2.53 6.21 -4.49
CA PRO A 381 -2.34 7.66 -4.49
C PRO A 381 -1.87 8.20 -3.13
N THR A 382 -2.28 7.62 -2.00
CA THR A 382 -1.79 8.01 -0.66
C THR A 382 -0.28 7.80 -0.54
N ASN A 383 0.21 6.60 -0.87
CA ASN A 383 1.66 6.32 -0.84
C ASN A 383 2.42 7.18 -1.89
N GLY A 384 1.81 7.41 -3.05
CA GLY A 384 2.36 8.29 -4.07
C GLY A 384 2.51 9.73 -3.62
N LEU A 385 1.53 10.28 -2.88
CA LEU A 385 1.61 11.63 -2.28
C LEU A 385 2.70 11.71 -1.22
N ILE A 386 2.79 10.75 -0.31
CA ILE A 386 3.83 10.72 0.73
C ILE A 386 5.21 10.65 0.08
N ALA A 387 5.40 9.79 -0.92
CA ALA A 387 6.67 9.67 -1.65
C ALA A 387 7.03 10.96 -2.39
N MET A 388 6.06 11.66 -2.97
CA MET A 388 6.26 12.94 -3.66
C MET A 388 6.61 14.07 -2.69
N MET A 389 5.88 14.21 -1.59
CA MET A 389 6.08 15.28 -0.62
C MET A 389 7.38 15.14 0.17
N PHE A 390 7.69 13.95 0.69
CA PHE A 390 8.78 13.72 1.64
C PHE A 390 9.94 12.88 1.10
N GLY A 391 9.82 12.37 -0.14
CA GLY A 391 10.76 11.43 -0.72
C GLY A 391 10.57 10.02 -0.17
N THR A 392 11.46 9.11 -0.60
CA THR A 392 11.34 7.68 -0.30
C THR A 392 12.09 7.24 0.95
N ARG A 393 12.90 8.14 1.57
CA ARG A 393 13.77 7.79 2.70
C ARG A 393 13.00 7.23 3.91
N TRP A 394 11.95 7.92 4.35
CA TRP A 394 11.11 7.57 5.49
C TRP A 394 9.68 7.18 5.07
N LEU A 395 9.53 6.70 3.83
CA LEU A 395 8.23 6.40 3.23
C LEU A 395 7.46 5.36 4.05
N SER A 396 8.11 4.27 4.49
CA SER A 396 7.44 3.21 5.26
C SER A 396 6.90 3.73 6.60
N MET A 397 7.67 4.56 7.29
CA MET A 397 7.26 5.15 8.57
C MET A 397 6.07 6.11 8.37
N LEU A 398 6.16 7.02 7.42
CA LEU A 398 5.10 8.01 7.18
C LEU A 398 3.82 7.36 6.65
N ALA A 399 3.93 6.39 5.76
CA ALA A 399 2.78 5.57 5.34
C ALA A 399 2.20 4.77 6.51
N GLY A 400 3.04 4.32 7.45
CA GLY A 400 2.63 3.65 8.67
C GLY A 400 1.78 4.53 9.59
N PHE A 401 2.11 5.82 9.76
CA PHE A 401 1.27 6.76 10.52
C PHE A 401 -0.08 7.01 9.83
N ALA A 402 -0.09 7.14 8.50
CA ALA A 402 -1.35 7.24 7.77
C ALA A 402 -2.19 5.96 7.95
N PHE A 403 -1.56 4.79 7.90
CA PHE A 403 -2.22 3.52 8.14
C PHE A 403 -2.69 3.34 9.59
N PHE A 404 -1.98 3.88 10.58
CA PHE A 404 -2.48 3.88 11.97
C PHE A 404 -3.79 4.66 12.08
N SER A 405 -3.91 5.83 11.46
CA SER A 405 -5.18 6.57 11.38
C SER A 405 -6.31 5.73 10.74
N HIS A 406 -6.00 5.01 9.68
CA HIS A 406 -6.93 4.05 9.06
C HIS A 406 -7.39 2.98 10.05
N GLN A 407 -6.48 2.40 10.83
CA GLN A 407 -6.82 1.34 11.80
C GLN A 407 -7.64 1.86 12.98
N VAL A 408 -7.40 3.12 13.41
CA VAL A 408 -8.27 3.81 14.39
C VAL A 408 -9.68 4.00 13.82
N GLY A 409 -9.77 4.42 12.56
CA GLY A 409 -11.05 4.49 11.85
C GLY A 409 -11.75 3.13 11.80
N GLY A 410 -11.00 2.08 11.46
CA GLY A 410 -11.52 0.71 11.42
C GLY A 410 -12.04 0.21 12.76
N PHE A 411 -11.31 0.44 13.84
CA PHE A 411 -11.77 0.13 15.19
C PHE A 411 -13.10 0.82 15.50
N LEU A 412 -13.18 2.14 15.27
CA LEU A 412 -14.39 2.92 15.54
C LEU A 412 -15.57 2.48 14.67
N GLY A 413 -15.33 2.14 13.38
CA GLY A 413 -16.39 1.68 12.49
C GLY A 413 -17.04 0.38 12.97
N VAL A 414 -16.24 -0.58 13.42
CA VAL A 414 -16.74 -1.86 13.96
C VAL A 414 -17.41 -1.66 15.31
N TRP A 415 -16.74 -0.95 16.23
CA TRP A 415 -17.25 -0.75 17.59
C TRP A 415 -18.55 0.05 17.61
N LEU A 416 -18.62 1.18 16.90
CA LEU A 416 -19.83 1.99 16.79
C LEU A 416 -20.95 1.23 16.06
N GLY A 417 -20.62 0.35 15.11
CA GLY A 417 -21.59 -0.52 14.44
C GLY A 417 -22.30 -1.44 15.43
N GLY A 418 -21.55 -2.13 16.28
CA GLY A 418 -22.10 -3.00 17.33
C GLY A 418 -22.90 -2.19 18.35
N LEU A 419 -22.33 -1.11 18.88
CA LEU A 419 -22.96 -0.25 19.89
C LEU A 419 -24.27 0.38 19.37
N ALA A 420 -24.28 0.85 18.13
CA ALA A 420 -25.50 1.42 17.53
C ALA A 420 -26.61 0.36 17.41
N TYR A 421 -26.26 -0.83 16.95
CA TYR A 421 -27.23 -1.92 16.79
C TYR A 421 -27.79 -2.38 18.15
N GLU A 422 -26.96 -2.56 19.15
CA GLU A 422 -27.39 -2.94 20.51
C GLU A 422 -28.37 -1.91 21.14
N ASN A 423 -28.13 -0.61 20.91
CA ASN A 423 -28.94 0.43 21.51
C ASN A 423 -30.20 0.79 20.71
N THR A 424 -30.19 0.62 19.38
CA THR A 424 -31.25 1.13 18.49
C THR A 424 -31.91 0.04 17.62
N GLY A 425 -31.34 -1.15 17.56
CA GLY A 425 -31.75 -2.20 16.61
C GLY A 425 -31.40 -1.87 15.15
N SER A 426 -30.62 -0.83 14.90
CA SER A 426 -30.31 -0.35 13.54
C SER A 426 -28.85 0.06 13.39
N TYR A 427 -28.33 -0.02 12.16
CA TYR A 427 -27.02 0.50 11.74
C TYR A 427 -27.09 1.92 11.16
N ASP A 428 -28.24 2.57 11.15
CA ASP A 428 -28.48 3.83 10.42
C ASP A 428 -27.51 4.93 10.82
N VAL A 429 -27.24 5.07 12.12
CA VAL A 429 -26.28 6.07 12.63
C VAL A 429 -24.90 5.89 11.99
N VAL A 430 -24.43 4.65 11.85
CA VAL A 430 -23.09 4.36 11.31
C VAL A 430 -23.07 4.50 9.79
N TRP A 431 -24.17 4.20 9.10
CA TRP A 431 -24.32 4.50 7.68
C TRP A 431 -24.24 6.01 7.41
N TRP A 432 -24.94 6.84 8.18
CA TRP A 432 -24.88 8.30 8.04
C TRP A 432 -23.51 8.85 8.40
N LEU A 433 -22.84 8.33 9.43
CA LEU A 433 -21.43 8.68 9.74
C LEU A 433 -20.50 8.29 8.59
N SER A 434 -20.72 7.16 7.94
CA SER A 434 -19.96 6.74 6.76
C SER A 434 -20.08 7.74 5.60
N ILE A 435 -21.29 8.26 5.36
CA ILE A 435 -21.55 9.30 4.36
C ILE A 435 -20.84 10.59 4.75
N LEU A 436 -21.05 11.06 5.99
CA LEU A 436 -20.44 12.29 6.49
C LEU A 436 -18.92 12.27 6.37
N PHE A 437 -18.28 11.21 6.85
CA PHE A 437 -16.81 11.07 6.77
C PHE A 437 -16.34 10.94 5.31
N GLY A 438 -17.12 10.29 4.44
CA GLY A 438 -16.83 10.20 3.02
C GLY A 438 -16.81 11.56 2.35
N VAL A 439 -17.85 12.38 2.56
CA VAL A 439 -17.93 13.76 2.05
C VAL A 439 -16.83 14.64 2.66
N MET A 440 -16.62 14.55 3.96
CA MET A 440 -15.54 15.28 4.65
C MET A 440 -14.19 14.93 4.03
N SER A 441 -13.89 13.64 3.80
CA SER A 441 -12.62 13.22 3.19
C SER A 441 -12.49 13.64 1.74
N ALA A 442 -13.58 13.66 0.98
CA ALA A 442 -13.56 14.21 -0.37
C ALA A 442 -13.16 15.69 -0.37
N VAL A 443 -13.69 16.47 0.56
CA VAL A 443 -13.40 17.92 0.68
C VAL A 443 -11.99 18.17 1.20
N ILE A 444 -11.56 17.50 2.27
CA ILE A 444 -10.24 17.76 2.90
C ILE A 444 -9.06 17.32 2.03
N ASN A 445 -9.26 16.41 1.07
CA ASN A 445 -8.21 16.04 0.13
C ASN A 445 -7.98 17.11 -0.97
N LEU A 446 -8.97 17.96 -1.28
CA LEU A 446 -8.84 18.99 -2.34
C LEU A 446 -7.70 20.00 -2.11
N PRO A 447 -7.51 20.56 -0.88
CA PRO A 447 -6.46 21.55 -0.62
C PRO A 447 -5.06 20.95 -0.47
N ILE A 448 -4.87 19.63 -0.64
CA ILE A 448 -3.55 19.00 -0.58
C ILE A 448 -2.66 19.56 -1.68
N ILE A 449 -1.48 20.01 -1.31
CA ILE A 449 -0.47 20.54 -2.22
C ILE A 449 0.49 19.41 -2.61
N GLU A 450 0.48 19.04 -3.88
CA GLU A 450 1.32 17.99 -4.47
C GLU A 450 2.70 18.53 -4.87
N LYS A 451 3.49 18.97 -3.89
CA LYS A 451 4.85 19.48 -4.11
C LYS A 451 5.80 18.88 -3.06
N PRO A 452 7.08 18.66 -3.45
CA PRO A 452 8.11 18.32 -2.48
C PRO A 452 8.25 19.39 -1.41
N VAL A 453 8.58 18.99 -0.18
CA VAL A 453 8.97 19.90 0.90
C VAL A 453 10.24 20.68 0.52
N ALA A 454 10.42 21.88 1.08
CA ALA A 454 11.50 22.81 0.72
C ALA A 454 12.88 22.13 0.70
N ARG A 455 13.15 21.25 1.63
CA ARG A 455 14.40 20.46 1.71
C ARG A 455 14.69 19.64 0.45
N LEU A 456 13.65 19.08 -0.19
CA LEU A 456 13.82 18.28 -1.41
C LEU A 456 13.82 19.14 -2.67
N ALA A 457 13.17 20.30 -2.63
CA ALA A 457 13.17 21.25 -3.75
C ALA A 457 14.53 21.97 -3.94
N GLN A 458 15.37 22.02 -2.87
CA GLN A 458 16.68 22.68 -2.88
C GLN A 458 17.84 21.69 -3.09
N ALA A 459 17.59 20.39 -3.13
CA ALA A 459 18.63 19.41 -3.41
C ALA A 459 19.07 19.53 -4.88
N PRO A 460 20.39 19.69 -5.18
CA PRO A 460 20.85 19.65 -6.56
C PRO A 460 20.49 18.33 -7.22
N ALA A 461 20.07 18.39 -8.49
CA ALA A 461 19.66 17.25 -9.30
C ALA A 461 20.79 16.26 -9.58
#